data_c8cf6d0d5569ba8392d66cc50d0a8a26
#
_entry.id   c8cf6d0d5569ba8392d66cc50d0a8a26
#
_cell.length_a   1.000
_cell.length_b   1.000
_cell.length_c   1.000
_cell.angle_alpha   90.00
_cell.angle_beta   90.00
_cell.angle_gamma   90.00
#
_symmetry.space_group_name_H-M   'P 1'
#
loop_
_entity.id
_entity.type
_entity.pdbx_description
1 polymer ?
#
loop_
_entity_poly.entity_id
_entity_poly.type
_entity_poly.pdbx_seq_one_letter_code
_entity_poly.pdbx_strand_id
1 'polypeptide(L)'
;LSQNKQKLAEKPMAAVAVGFGHQGGKRKTSEAVYITEEQTRTEIKDTRISVSITKTATVDSYTNAELRKKYHIDKYDLHPGYVFPESVRSLIPRNTPEYVDKGFNYVERIVRALYYFKQCALIGPSGTGKTHIVYLIAELCGLPIWEINCGLQTSAYDLFGRYIGLGKENWIDGQIVMWCRNGGILYLDEANMMKQDIASRLNPVLDTRGHIVLTEKDNEIVHRHPHGYLVISMNPFSAEFVGTKPLNAALRRRMSVWINFDYLSVGDKIFPDEVELIAKRSGIDKNTAEKIVRTGAELRRQYKNGDLPYGPSPGDLINWATLIADGCTPIEAAVETIVGTTSDDVEVQAVVKRIVESVFSSS
;
A
#
# COMPACT_ATOMS: atom_id res chain seq x y z
N LEU A 1 30.91 -22.90 48.42
CA LEU A 1 29.51 -22.47 48.55
C LEU A 1 28.91 -22.43 47.17
N SER A 2 28.11 -23.43 46.88
CA SER A 2 27.43 -23.72 45.63
C SER A 2 26.33 -22.69 45.33
N GLN A 3 26.29 -22.26 44.11
CA GLN A 3 25.12 -21.55 43.57
C GLN A 3 24.46 -22.37 42.47
N ASN A 4 23.30 -22.88 42.79
CA ASN A 4 22.35 -23.43 41.86
C ASN A 4 21.74 -22.27 41.04
N LYS A 5 22.05 -22.22 39.74
CA LYS A 5 21.24 -21.47 38.74
C LYS A 5 20.35 -22.47 38.01
N GLN A 6 19.10 -22.54 38.39
CA GLN A 6 18.07 -23.18 37.60
C GLN A 6 17.79 -22.34 36.36
N LYS A 7 18.11 -22.90 35.18
CA LYS A 7 17.62 -22.44 33.91
C LYS A 7 16.14 -22.80 33.81
N LEU A 8 15.26 -21.80 33.81
CA LEU A 8 13.90 -21.98 33.32
C LEU A 8 13.97 -22.20 31.82
N ALA A 9 13.65 -23.40 31.39
CA ALA A 9 13.40 -23.71 29.98
C ALA A 9 12.03 -23.16 29.60
N GLU A 10 11.99 -22.25 28.64
CA GLU A 10 10.76 -21.83 27.98
C GLU A 10 10.18 -23.03 27.20
N LYS A 11 8.99 -23.46 27.60
CA LYS A 11 8.24 -24.46 26.85
C LYS A 11 7.58 -23.74 25.65
N PRO A 12 7.64 -24.33 24.44
CA PRO A 12 6.91 -23.76 23.29
C PRO A 12 5.40 -23.87 23.52
N MET A 13 4.69 -22.80 23.18
CA MET A 13 3.25 -22.75 23.24
C MET A 13 2.63 -23.82 22.34
N ALA A 14 1.71 -24.60 22.89
CA ALA A 14 0.94 -25.57 22.11
C ALA A 14 -0.02 -24.83 21.17
N ALA A 15 0.19 -25.00 19.87
CA ALA A 15 -0.78 -24.58 18.87
C ALA A 15 -1.97 -25.54 18.91
N VAL A 16 -3.15 -25.03 19.25
CA VAL A 16 -4.41 -25.78 19.10
C VAL A 16 -4.80 -25.73 17.66
N ALA A 17 -4.58 -26.83 16.92
CA ALA A 17 -5.06 -27.01 15.57
C ALA A 17 -6.55 -27.32 15.61
N VAL A 18 -7.38 -26.41 15.13
CA VAL A 18 -8.79 -26.69 14.85
C VAL A 18 -8.88 -27.29 13.44
N GLY A 19 -9.26 -28.57 13.35
CA GLY A 19 -9.34 -29.31 12.11
C GLY A 19 -10.42 -28.75 11.18
N PHE A 20 -10.06 -28.58 9.91
CA PHE A 20 -10.96 -28.13 8.85
C PHE A 20 -11.44 -29.31 8.02
N GLY A 21 -12.76 -29.49 7.97
CA GLY A 21 -13.41 -30.39 7.01
C GLY A 21 -13.45 -29.75 5.63
N HIS A 22 -12.95 -30.45 4.65
CA HIS A 22 -12.97 -30.03 3.24
C HIS A 22 -14.34 -30.37 2.65
N GLN A 23 -15.13 -29.35 2.32
CA GLN A 23 -16.22 -29.48 1.33
C GLN A 23 -16.20 -28.25 0.42
N GLY A 24 -16.10 -28.55 -0.84
CA GLY A 24 -16.20 -27.77 -2.06
C GLY A 24 -16.37 -26.26 -2.00
N GLY A 25 -15.35 -25.53 -2.43
CA GLY A 25 -15.52 -24.32 -3.23
C GLY A 25 -15.71 -22.97 -2.51
N LYS A 26 -15.75 -22.89 -1.19
CA LYS A 26 -15.80 -21.60 -0.47
C LYS A 26 -14.81 -21.61 0.70
N ARG A 27 -13.81 -20.73 0.68
CA ARG A 27 -12.95 -20.48 1.83
C ARG A 27 -13.79 -19.91 2.98
N LYS A 28 -13.88 -20.66 4.07
CA LYS A 28 -14.33 -20.10 5.35
C LYS A 28 -13.12 -19.44 6.01
N THR A 29 -13.25 -18.17 6.35
CA THR A 29 -12.27 -17.41 7.13
C THR A 29 -12.13 -18.02 8.51
N SER A 30 -10.90 -18.37 8.89
CA SER A 30 -10.54 -18.69 10.27
C SER A 30 -10.08 -17.41 10.96
N GLU A 31 -10.80 -16.99 12.00
CA GLU A 31 -10.29 -15.98 12.94
C GLU A 31 -9.21 -16.61 13.82
N ALA A 32 -8.02 -16.03 13.82
CA ALA A 32 -7.01 -16.32 14.83
C ALA A 32 -7.18 -15.31 15.98
N VAL A 33 -7.74 -15.75 17.09
CA VAL A 33 -7.81 -14.97 18.32
C VAL A 33 -6.51 -15.16 19.08
N TYR A 34 -5.71 -14.11 19.21
CA TYR A 34 -4.52 -14.10 20.07
C TYR A 34 -4.92 -13.61 21.46
N ILE A 35 -4.92 -14.49 22.44
CA ILE A 35 -5.15 -14.15 23.85
C ILE A 35 -3.79 -14.02 24.52
N THR A 36 -3.49 -12.89 25.16
CA THR A 36 -2.28 -12.70 25.94
C THR A 36 -2.38 -13.40 27.29
N GLU A 37 -1.23 -13.80 27.87
CA GLU A 37 -1.20 -14.49 29.17
C GLU A 37 -1.86 -13.71 30.32
N GLU A 38 -1.88 -12.36 30.23
CA GLU A 38 -2.59 -11.49 31.18
C GLU A 38 -4.12 -11.59 31.06
N GLN A 39 -4.64 -11.69 29.84
CA GLN A 39 -6.07 -11.87 29.59
C GLN A 39 -6.58 -13.21 30.14
N THR A 40 -5.79 -14.27 29.96
CA THR A 40 -6.13 -15.60 30.48
C THR A 40 -6.17 -15.64 32.01
N ARG A 41 -5.30 -14.87 32.69
CA ARG A 41 -5.30 -14.78 34.16
C ARG A 41 -6.46 -13.98 34.74
N THR A 42 -6.98 -12.99 33.98
CA THR A 42 -8.12 -12.18 34.40
C THR A 42 -9.43 -12.95 34.25
N GLU A 43 -9.57 -13.76 33.20
CA GLU A 43 -10.79 -14.58 32.97
C GLU A 43 -11.01 -15.66 34.03
N ILE A 44 -9.94 -16.17 34.66
CA ILE A 44 -10.05 -17.22 35.69
C ILE A 44 -10.53 -16.66 37.06
N LYS A 45 -10.49 -15.34 37.26
CA LYS A 45 -10.83 -14.71 38.54
C LYS A 45 -12.21 -14.10 38.64
N ASP A 46 -12.88 -13.82 37.53
CA ASP A 46 -14.17 -13.15 37.54
C ASP A 46 -15.18 -13.79 36.57
N THR A 47 -16.10 -14.55 37.13
CA THR A 47 -17.11 -15.33 36.39
C THR A 47 -18.29 -14.46 35.87
N ARG A 48 -18.12 -13.16 35.73
CA ARG A 48 -19.16 -12.26 35.22
C ARG A 48 -18.61 -11.07 34.43
N ILE A 49 -17.89 -11.31 33.34
CA ILE A 49 -17.67 -10.29 32.32
C ILE A 49 -18.29 -10.82 31.02
N SER A 50 -19.45 -10.30 30.70
CA SER A 50 -20.05 -10.51 29.38
C SER A 50 -19.25 -9.70 28.35
N VAL A 51 -18.33 -10.38 27.65
CA VAL A 51 -17.66 -9.78 26.48
C VAL A 51 -18.71 -9.71 25.37
N SER A 52 -19.22 -8.51 25.11
CA SER A 52 -19.99 -8.27 23.89
C SER A 52 -19.03 -8.31 22.69
N ILE A 53 -18.94 -9.47 22.04
CA ILE A 53 -18.25 -9.60 20.76
C ILE A 53 -19.08 -8.81 19.76
N THR A 54 -18.60 -7.59 19.45
CA THR A 54 -19.14 -6.83 18.30
C THR A 54 -18.86 -7.68 17.06
N LYS A 55 -19.90 -8.17 16.40
CA LYS A 55 -19.79 -8.91 15.15
C LYS A 55 -19.11 -7.99 14.14
N THR A 56 -17.84 -8.23 13.88
CA THR A 56 -17.16 -7.66 12.74
C THR A 56 -17.96 -8.04 11.49
N ALA A 57 -18.34 -7.03 10.70
CA ALA A 57 -19.09 -7.25 9.49
C ALA A 57 -18.36 -8.29 8.62
N THR A 58 -19.09 -9.32 8.19
CA THR A 58 -18.58 -10.34 7.26
C THR A 58 -18.20 -9.64 5.96
N VAL A 59 -16.90 -9.46 5.76
CA VAL A 59 -16.37 -9.02 4.47
C VAL A 59 -16.53 -10.21 3.53
N ASP A 60 -17.35 -10.07 2.48
CA ASP A 60 -17.40 -11.04 1.41
C ASP A 60 -16.00 -11.18 0.80
N SER A 61 -15.28 -12.23 1.15
CA SER A 61 -13.95 -12.49 0.62
C SER A 61 -14.08 -13.12 -0.76
N TYR A 62 -13.94 -12.30 -1.80
CA TYR A 62 -13.81 -12.81 -3.16
C TYR A 62 -12.52 -13.63 -3.30
N THR A 63 -12.58 -14.70 -4.09
CA THR A 63 -11.36 -15.41 -4.49
C THR A 63 -10.54 -14.55 -5.47
N ASN A 64 -9.22 -14.77 -5.55
CA ASN A 64 -8.38 -14.05 -6.51
C ASN A 64 -8.90 -14.20 -7.96
N ALA A 65 -9.50 -15.33 -8.30
CA ALA A 65 -10.09 -15.55 -9.62
C ALA A 65 -11.32 -14.68 -9.88
N GLU A 66 -12.17 -14.49 -8.88
CA GLU A 66 -13.35 -13.59 -8.96
C GLU A 66 -12.91 -12.14 -9.05
N LEU A 67 -11.92 -11.73 -8.26
CA LEU A 67 -11.35 -10.37 -8.33
C LEU A 67 -10.68 -10.10 -9.67
N ARG A 68 -9.96 -11.06 -10.26
CA ARG A 68 -9.38 -10.91 -11.60
C ARG A 68 -10.45 -10.67 -12.66
N LYS A 69 -11.60 -11.35 -12.59
CA LYS A 69 -12.76 -11.11 -13.47
C LYS A 69 -13.39 -9.73 -13.21
N LYS A 70 -13.60 -9.39 -11.92
CA LYS A 70 -14.16 -8.09 -11.50
C LYS A 70 -13.36 -6.92 -12.06
N TYR A 71 -12.02 -7.02 -12.07
CA TYR A 71 -11.12 -6.00 -12.61
C TYR A 71 -10.79 -6.17 -14.09
N HIS A 72 -11.41 -7.12 -14.80
CA HIS A 72 -11.18 -7.40 -16.22
C HIS A 72 -9.72 -7.73 -16.59
N ILE A 73 -8.99 -8.39 -15.66
CA ILE A 73 -7.58 -8.75 -15.84
C ILE A 73 -7.34 -10.25 -16.03
N ASP A 74 -8.38 -11.05 -16.07
CA ASP A 74 -8.34 -12.50 -16.28
C ASP A 74 -7.70 -12.91 -17.61
N LYS A 75 -7.79 -12.05 -18.63
CA LYS A 75 -7.18 -12.22 -19.96
C LYS A 75 -5.66 -11.96 -20.00
N TYR A 76 -5.07 -11.37 -18.96
CA TYR A 76 -3.66 -11.05 -18.93
C TYR A 76 -2.91 -12.02 -18.01
N ASP A 77 -2.09 -12.88 -18.60
CA ASP A 77 -1.16 -13.73 -17.86
C ASP A 77 0.25 -13.11 -17.92
N LEU A 78 0.73 -12.63 -16.80
CA LEU A 78 2.03 -11.94 -16.71
C LEU A 78 3.22 -12.91 -16.63
N HIS A 79 3.01 -14.17 -16.23
CA HIS A 79 4.08 -15.18 -16.13
C HIS A 79 3.61 -16.56 -16.62
N PRO A 80 3.19 -16.68 -17.89
CA PRO A 80 2.62 -17.91 -18.42
C PRO A 80 3.55 -19.10 -18.22
N GLY A 81 3.08 -20.13 -17.51
CA GLY A 81 3.84 -21.36 -17.26
C GLY A 81 5.06 -21.21 -16.33
N TYR A 82 5.34 -20.02 -15.81
CA TYR A 82 6.46 -19.80 -14.90
C TYR A 82 6.01 -19.80 -13.43
N VAL A 83 6.78 -20.51 -12.61
CA VAL A 83 6.56 -20.58 -11.15
C VAL A 83 7.74 -19.94 -10.45
N PHE A 84 7.50 -18.91 -9.68
CA PHE A 84 8.55 -18.22 -8.91
C PHE A 84 9.19 -19.17 -7.89
N PRO A 85 10.53 -19.08 -7.68
CA PRO A 85 11.24 -19.86 -6.66
C PRO A 85 10.65 -19.66 -5.27
N GLU A 86 10.71 -20.69 -4.42
CA GLU A 86 10.19 -20.63 -3.03
C GLU A 86 10.80 -19.47 -2.23
N SER A 87 12.08 -19.20 -2.47
CA SER A 87 12.83 -18.12 -1.79
C SER A 87 12.23 -16.73 -1.96
N VAL A 88 11.48 -16.49 -3.06
CA VAL A 88 10.84 -15.17 -3.33
C VAL A 88 9.33 -15.21 -3.27
N ARG A 89 8.70 -16.37 -3.08
CA ARG A 89 7.23 -16.46 -2.95
C ARG A 89 6.69 -15.77 -1.71
N SER A 90 7.50 -15.65 -0.66
CA SER A 90 7.17 -14.89 0.55
C SER A 90 6.97 -13.40 0.28
N LEU A 91 7.51 -12.88 -0.83
CA LEU A 91 7.35 -11.50 -1.28
C LEU A 91 6.05 -11.27 -2.08
N ILE A 92 5.25 -12.31 -2.33
CA ILE A 92 3.92 -12.17 -2.94
C ILE A 92 2.95 -11.72 -1.85
N PRO A 93 2.31 -10.55 -1.98
CA PRO A 93 1.35 -10.06 -1.00
C PRO A 93 0.18 -11.02 -0.79
N ARG A 94 -0.42 -10.96 0.39
CA ARG A 94 -1.59 -11.78 0.75
C ARG A 94 -2.59 -10.94 1.51
N ASN A 95 -3.87 -11.21 1.27
CA ASN A 95 -4.98 -10.52 1.96
C ASN A 95 -5.00 -9.00 1.74
N THR A 96 -4.51 -8.54 0.59
CA THR A 96 -4.60 -7.13 0.22
C THR A 96 -6.08 -6.76 0.03
N PRO A 97 -6.59 -5.74 0.71
CA PRO A 97 -7.97 -5.33 0.56
C PRO A 97 -8.29 -4.90 -0.88
N GLU A 98 -9.56 -5.04 -1.27
CA GLU A 98 -10.03 -4.58 -2.57
C GLU A 98 -9.79 -3.08 -2.76
N TYR A 99 -9.55 -2.69 -4.01
CA TYR A 99 -9.42 -1.29 -4.43
C TYR A 99 -10.73 -0.82 -5.06
N VAL A 100 -11.20 0.36 -4.70
CA VAL A 100 -12.37 0.98 -5.34
C VAL A 100 -11.94 1.60 -6.66
N ASP A 101 -12.26 0.94 -7.76
CA ASP A 101 -11.75 1.24 -9.11
C ASP A 101 -12.84 1.67 -10.11
N LYS A 102 -14.04 1.92 -9.64
CA LYS A 102 -15.19 2.16 -10.50
C LYS A 102 -15.05 3.47 -11.29
N GLY A 103 -15.09 3.34 -12.60
CA GLY A 103 -15.01 4.46 -13.56
C GLY A 103 -13.60 4.86 -13.96
N PHE A 104 -12.54 4.40 -13.26
CA PHE A 104 -11.15 4.71 -13.61
C PHE A 104 -10.40 3.53 -14.24
N ASN A 105 -10.79 2.30 -13.90
CA ASN A 105 -10.18 1.05 -14.36
C ASN A 105 -8.66 1.01 -14.17
N TYR A 106 -8.19 1.52 -13.03
CA TYR A 106 -6.75 1.60 -12.74
C TYR A 106 -6.09 0.23 -12.71
N VAL A 107 -6.74 -0.78 -12.09
CA VAL A 107 -6.20 -2.14 -12.02
C VAL A 107 -5.99 -2.71 -13.43
N GLU A 108 -7.02 -2.65 -14.30
CA GLU A 108 -6.89 -3.13 -15.69
C GLU A 108 -5.82 -2.34 -16.45
N ARG A 109 -5.80 -1.03 -16.33
CA ARG A 109 -4.84 -0.15 -17.04
C ARG A 109 -3.40 -0.45 -16.66
N ILE A 110 -3.13 -0.69 -15.37
CA ILE A 110 -1.78 -1.05 -14.89
C ILE A 110 -1.40 -2.43 -15.39
N VAL A 111 -2.23 -3.45 -15.19
CA VAL A 111 -1.95 -4.82 -15.62
C VAL A 111 -1.73 -4.89 -17.13
N ARG A 112 -2.55 -4.18 -17.92
CA ARG A 112 -2.37 -4.06 -19.36
C ARG A 112 -1.03 -3.40 -19.74
N ALA A 113 -0.63 -2.35 -19.01
CA ALA A 113 0.65 -1.69 -19.23
C ALA A 113 1.83 -2.64 -18.91
N LEU A 114 1.73 -3.41 -17.83
CA LEU A 114 2.76 -4.41 -17.49
C LEU A 114 2.81 -5.54 -18.51
N TYR A 115 1.67 -5.99 -19.01
CA TYR A 115 1.60 -7.05 -20.00
C TYR A 115 2.29 -6.69 -21.33
N TYR A 116 1.99 -5.50 -21.87
CA TYR A 116 2.54 -5.09 -23.18
C TYR A 116 3.89 -4.40 -23.10
N PHE A 117 4.15 -3.61 -22.07
CA PHE A 117 5.31 -2.72 -22.00
C PHE A 117 6.27 -3.04 -20.85
N LYS A 118 5.90 -3.94 -19.95
CA LYS A 118 6.69 -4.34 -18.78
C LYS A 118 6.94 -3.21 -17.76
N GLN A 119 6.38 -2.01 -17.98
CA GLN A 119 6.63 -0.85 -17.13
C GLN A 119 5.55 0.22 -17.23
N CYS A 120 5.24 0.90 -16.13
CA CYS A 120 4.35 2.06 -16.10
C CYS A 120 4.70 3.02 -14.96
N ALA A 121 4.21 4.25 -15.07
CA ALA A 121 4.32 5.30 -14.07
C ALA A 121 2.93 5.70 -13.55
N LEU A 122 2.82 5.81 -12.23
CA LEU A 122 1.62 6.24 -11.51
C LEU A 122 1.86 7.64 -10.96
N ILE A 123 1.04 8.61 -11.37
CA ILE A 123 1.13 9.99 -10.89
C ILE A 123 -0.18 10.37 -10.22
N GLY A 124 -0.10 10.99 -9.06
CA GLY A 124 -1.29 11.51 -8.39
C GLY A 124 -1.00 11.95 -6.96
N PRO A 125 -1.93 12.65 -6.34
CA PRO A 125 -1.79 13.12 -4.96
C PRO A 125 -1.46 11.99 -3.98
N SER A 126 -0.88 12.35 -2.84
CA SER A 126 -0.66 11.39 -1.76
C SER A 126 -1.99 10.79 -1.29
N GLY A 127 -1.96 9.55 -0.82
CA GLY A 127 -3.12 8.87 -0.28
C GLY A 127 -4.18 8.42 -1.30
N THR A 128 -3.96 8.56 -2.60
CA THR A 128 -4.88 8.05 -3.65
C THR A 128 -4.79 6.54 -3.86
N GLY A 129 -4.01 5.82 -3.05
CA GLY A 129 -3.92 4.37 -3.08
C GLY A 129 -2.97 3.80 -4.13
N LYS A 130 -1.99 4.57 -4.63
CA LYS A 130 -0.99 4.12 -5.62
C LYS A 130 -0.22 2.88 -5.13
N THR A 131 0.30 2.89 -3.91
CA THR A 131 1.01 1.76 -3.31
C THR A 131 0.06 0.58 -3.12
N HIS A 132 -1.12 0.84 -2.56
CA HIS A 132 -2.13 -0.20 -2.31
C HIS A 132 -2.51 -0.99 -3.58
N ILE A 133 -2.74 -0.30 -4.70
CA ILE A 133 -3.13 -0.96 -5.96
C ILE A 133 -2.00 -1.81 -6.54
N VAL A 134 -0.73 -1.42 -6.34
CA VAL A 134 0.43 -2.22 -6.80
C VAL A 134 0.51 -3.53 -6.01
N TYR A 135 0.29 -3.47 -4.69
CA TYR A 135 0.22 -4.67 -3.85
C TYR A 135 -0.94 -5.58 -4.24
N LEU A 136 -2.11 -5.03 -4.47
CA LEU A 136 -3.26 -5.80 -4.94
C LEU A 136 -2.98 -6.50 -6.28
N ILE A 137 -2.38 -5.79 -7.24
CA ILE A 137 -1.99 -6.38 -8.54
C ILE A 137 -0.94 -7.47 -8.36
N ALA A 138 0.05 -7.26 -7.48
CA ALA A 138 1.06 -8.28 -7.18
C ALA A 138 0.41 -9.55 -6.62
N GLU A 139 -0.54 -9.43 -5.70
CA GLU A 139 -1.30 -10.57 -5.18
C GLU A 139 -2.14 -11.24 -6.25
N LEU A 140 -2.98 -10.48 -6.98
CA LEU A 140 -3.89 -11.02 -8.00
C LEU A 140 -3.15 -11.70 -9.16
N CYS A 141 -1.95 -11.22 -9.48
CA CYS A 141 -1.12 -11.78 -10.55
C CYS A 141 -0.08 -12.78 -10.04
N GLY A 142 0.01 -13.04 -8.72
CA GLY A 142 0.99 -13.96 -8.15
C GLY A 142 2.45 -13.54 -8.33
N LEU A 143 2.73 -12.23 -8.28
CA LEU A 143 4.04 -11.65 -8.53
C LEU A 143 4.74 -11.25 -7.21
N PRO A 144 6.01 -11.65 -6.98
CA PRO A 144 6.82 -11.07 -5.93
C PRO A 144 6.95 -9.55 -6.11
N ILE A 145 6.95 -8.79 -5.01
CA ILE A 145 7.13 -7.34 -5.03
C ILE A 145 8.44 -6.95 -4.33
N TRP A 146 9.22 -6.10 -4.99
CA TRP A 146 10.45 -5.49 -4.51
C TRP A 146 10.18 -4.00 -4.37
N GLU A 147 9.86 -3.55 -3.16
CA GLU A 147 9.53 -2.16 -2.90
C GLU A 147 10.75 -1.37 -2.49
N ILE A 148 10.94 -0.22 -3.11
CA ILE A 148 11.98 0.75 -2.78
C ILE A 148 11.32 2.11 -2.61
N ASN A 149 11.34 2.64 -1.39
CA ASN A 149 10.99 4.02 -1.14
C ASN A 149 12.19 4.91 -1.50
N CYS A 150 12.05 5.70 -2.57
CA CYS A 150 13.12 6.52 -3.11
C CYS A 150 13.25 7.80 -2.30
N GLY A 151 14.44 8.06 -1.78
CA GLY A 151 14.73 9.26 -1.00
C GLY A 151 16.19 9.69 -1.11
N LEU A 152 16.52 10.80 -0.46
CA LEU A 152 17.91 11.30 -0.41
C LEU A 152 18.86 10.35 0.33
N GLN A 153 18.33 9.51 1.22
CA GLN A 153 19.08 8.50 1.99
C GLN A 153 19.30 7.21 1.20
N THR A 154 18.54 6.97 0.10
CA THR A 154 18.66 5.75 -0.68
C THR A 154 20.07 5.59 -1.23
N SER A 155 20.73 4.50 -0.83
CA SER A 155 22.12 4.20 -1.19
C SER A 155 22.19 3.30 -2.43
N ALA A 156 23.15 3.57 -3.31
CA ALA A 156 23.45 2.67 -4.43
C ALA A 156 23.84 1.26 -3.95
N TYR A 157 24.47 1.15 -2.79
CA TYR A 157 24.87 -0.13 -2.20
C TYR A 157 23.67 -1.00 -1.82
N ASP A 158 22.61 -0.41 -1.29
CA ASP A 158 21.39 -1.15 -0.91
C ASP A 158 20.59 -1.58 -2.15
N LEU A 159 20.70 -0.83 -3.23
CA LEU A 159 19.97 -1.09 -4.47
C LEU A 159 20.69 -2.07 -5.39
N PHE A 160 22.00 -1.92 -5.56
CA PHE A 160 22.78 -2.73 -6.50
C PHE A 160 23.60 -3.82 -5.80
N GLY A 161 24.01 -3.62 -4.57
CA GLY A 161 24.75 -4.56 -3.77
C GLY A 161 26.11 -4.04 -3.29
N ARG A 162 26.71 -4.81 -2.40
CA ARG A 162 27.99 -4.45 -1.76
C ARG A 162 28.73 -5.68 -1.27
N TYR A 163 30.03 -5.53 -1.09
CA TYR A 163 30.84 -6.50 -0.33
C TYR A 163 30.65 -6.30 1.17
N ILE A 164 30.53 -7.41 1.89
CA ILE A 164 30.56 -7.44 3.35
C ILE A 164 31.87 -8.14 3.78
N GLY A 165 32.92 -7.38 4.04
CA GLY A 165 34.22 -7.91 4.43
C GLY A 165 35.16 -8.17 3.26
N LEU A 166 36.27 -8.88 3.56
CA LEU A 166 37.35 -9.19 2.62
C LEU A 166 37.06 -10.53 1.91
N GLY A 167 36.92 -10.50 0.59
CA GLY A 167 36.70 -11.68 -0.26
C GLY A 167 35.57 -11.51 -1.26
N LYS A 168 35.74 -12.07 -2.46
CA LYS A 168 34.74 -11.98 -3.55
C LYS A 168 33.43 -12.74 -3.24
N GLU A 169 33.50 -13.73 -2.38
CA GLU A 169 32.37 -14.54 -1.90
C GLU A 169 31.41 -13.75 -0.97
N ASN A 170 31.88 -12.64 -0.43
CA ASN A 170 31.13 -11.82 0.52
C ASN A 170 30.27 -10.73 -0.15
N TRP A 171 29.94 -10.89 -1.42
CA TRP A 171 29.02 -10.00 -2.11
C TRP A 171 27.56 -10.28 -1.72
N ILE A 172 26.80 -9.21 -1.42
CA ILE A 172 25.34 -9.28 -1.24
C ILE A 172 24.68 -8.47 -2.34
N ASP A 173 23.78 -9.10 -3.09
CA ASP A 173 22.96 -8.45 -4.10
C ASP A 173 21.99 -7.45 -3.46
N GLY A 174 21.88 -6.25 -4.02
CA GLY A 174 20.87 -5.27 -3.64
C GLY A 174 19.50 -5.58 -4.28
N GLN A 175 18.48 -4.86 -3.87
CA GLN A 175 17.09 -5.15 -4.24
C GLN A 175 16.84 -5.15 -5.76
N ILE A 176 17.48 -4.24 -6.51
CA ILE A 176 17.35 -4.17 -7.98
C ILE A 176 18.00 -5.38 -8.63
N VAL A 177 19.15 -5.83 -8.13
CA VAL A 177 19.81 -7.03 -8.63
C VAL A 177 19.00 -8.27 -8.32
N MET A 178 18.46 -8.38 -7.11
CA MET A 178 17.54 -9.45 -6.72
C MET A 178 16.32 -9.52 -7.64
N TRP A 179 15.70 -8.38 -7.94
CA TRP A 179 14.61 -8.30 -8.91
C TRP A 179 15.06 -8.72 -10.32
N CYS A 180 16.20 -8.26 -10.78
CA CYS A 180 16.73 -8.67 -12.08
C CYS A 180 16.91 -10.20 -12.19
N ARG A 181 17.37 -10.85 -11.12
CA ARG A 181 17.58 -12.30 -11.12
C ARG A 181 16.30 -13.10 -10.97
N ASN A 182 15.34 -12.62 -10.16
CA ASN A 182 14.19 -13.42 -9.74
C ASN A 182 12.87 -13.00 -10.40
N GLY A 183 12.78 -11.81 -10.99
CA GLY A 183 11.54 -11.29 -11.56
C GLY A 183 10.57 -10.74 -10.51
N GLY A 184 9.31 -10.55 -10.91
CA GLY A 184 8.29 -9.90 -10.10
C GLY A 184 8.19 -8.40 -10.39
N ILE A 185 7.54 -7.65 -9.52
CA ILE A 185 7.37 -6.18 -9.65
C ILE A 185 8.46 -5.47 -8.85
N LEU A 186 9.29 -4.67 -9.52
CA LEU A 186 10.07 -3.62 -8.86
C LEU A 186 9.17 -2.40 -8.72
N TYR A 187 8.87 -2.02 -7.50
CA TYR A 187 8.06 -0.85 -7.20
C TYR A 187 8.94 0.26 -6.61
N LEU A 188 9.08 1.35 -7.35
CA LEU A 188 9.82 2.54 -6.90
C LEU A 188 8.83 3.60 -6.46
N ASP A 189 8.62 3.72 -5.16
CA ASP A 189 7.78 4.78 -4.60
C ASP A 189 8.57 6.08 -4.51
N GLU A 190 7.91 7.20 -4.73
CA GLU A 190 8.52 8.53 -4.80
C GLU A 190 9.74 8.62 -5.75
N ALA A 191 9.64 7.98 -6.91
CA ALA A 191 10.76 7.82 -7.85
C ALA A 191 11.43 9.15 -8.29
N ASN A 192 10.73 10.26 -8.20
CA ASN A 192 11.26 11.61 -8.45
C ASN A 192 12.25 12.09 -7.37
N MET A 193 12.26 11.46 -6.18
CA MET A 193 13.21 11.76 -5.11
C MET A 193 14.53 11.01 -5.26
N MET A 194 14.61 10.05 -6.19
CA MET A 194 15.81 9.24 -6.45
C MET A 194 16.98 10.13 -6.92
N LYS A 195 18.19 9.80 -6.43
CA LYS A 195 19.41 10.45 -6.89
C LYS A 195 19.66 10.19 -8.38
N GLN A 196 20.23 11.17 -9.08
CA GLN A 196 20.42 11.11 -10.53
C GLN A 196 21.41 10.00 -10.97
N ASP A 197 22.43 9.73 -10.19
CA ASP A 197 23.41 8.66 -10.43
C ASP A 197 22.73 7.28 -10.37
N ILE A 198 21.88 7.05 -9.37
CA ILE A 198 21.08 5.82 -9.25
C ILE A 198 20.11 5.67 -10.42
N ALA A 199 19.36 6.73 -10.73
CA ALA A 199 18.42 6.73 -11.86
C ALA A 199 19.13 6.42 -13.19
N SER A 200 20.35 6.92 -13.36
CA SER A 200 21.16 6.69 -14.56
C SER A 200 21.59 5.22 -14.71
N ARG A 201 21.89 4.54 -13.60
CA ARG A 201 22.24 3.09 -13.61
C ARG A 201 21.05 2.19 -13.94
N LEU A 202 19.81 2.64 -13.72
CA LEU A 202 18.60 1.91 -14.11
C LEU A 202 18.31 1.98 -15.61
N ASN A 203 18.81 2.98 -16.33
CA ASN A 203 18.47 3.20 -17.72
C ASN A 203 18.70 1.98 -18.62
N PRO A 204 19.85 1.26 -18.55
CA PRO A 204 20.09 0.11 -19.42
C PRO A 204 19.14 -1.07 -19.17
N VAL A 205 18.67 -1.27 -17.94
CA VAL A 205 17.75 -2.37 -17.62
C VAL A 205 16.32 -2.09 -18.09
N LEU A 206 16.00 -0.81 -18.32
CA LEU A 206 14.65 -0.38 -18.71
C LEU A 206 14.49 -0.18 -20.23
N ASP A 207 15.55 -0.21 -20.97
CA ASP A 207 15.51 -0.14 -22.44
C ASP A 207 15.75 -1.54 -23.07
N THR A 208 15.95 -1.57 -24.37
CA THR A 208 16.16 -2.80 -25.15
C THR A 208 17.38 -3.62 -24.73
N ARG A 209 18.34 -3.03 -24.03
CA ARG A 209 19.53 -3.73 -23.52
C ARG A 209 19.18 -4.72 -22.40
N GLY A 210 18.20 -4.38 -21.56
CA GLY A 210 17.62 -5.27 -20.55
C GLY A 210 18.60 -5.79 -19.50
N HIS A 211 19.67 -5.04 -19.16
CA HIS A 211 20.66 -5.47 -18.17
C HIS A 211 21.23 -4.30 -17.38
N ILE A 212 21.81 -4.61 -16.24
CA ILE A 212 22.67 -3.71 -15.46
C ILE A 212 24.08 -4.25 -15.41
N VAL A 213 25.05 -3.34 -15.21
CA VAL A 213 26.45 -3.71 -15.00
C VAL A 213 26.82 -3.36 -13.56
N LEU A 214 27.30 -4.36 -12.83
CA LEU A 214 27.79 -4.21 -11.46
C LEU A 214 29.28 -3.89 -11.50
N THR A 215 29.60 -2.61 -11.61
CA THR A 215 31.01 -2.13 -11.69
C THR A 215 31.80 -2.50 -10.44
N GLU A 216 31.14 -2.56 -9.30
CA GLU A 216 31.70 -2.95 -8.01
C GLU A 216 31.99 -4.46 -7.92
N LYS A 217 31.38 -5.27 -8.80
CA LYS A 217 31.54 -6.74 -8.84
C LYS A 217 32.14 -7.19 -10.16
N ASP A 218 33.37 -6.82 -10.40
CA ASP A 218 34.14 -7.21 -11.58
C ASP A 218 33.41 -6.96 -12.93
N ASN A 219 32.56 -5.95 -13.00
CA ASN A 219 31.66 -5.62 -14.12
C ASN A 219 30.71 -6.76 -14.50
N GLU A 220 30.20 -7.51 -13.53
CA GLU A 220 29.19 -8.54 -13.78
C GLU A 220 27.96 -7.93 -14.50
N ILE A 221 27.55 -8.57 -15.59
CA ILE A 221 26.34 -8.20 -16.33
C ILE A 221 25.17 -9.01 -15.77
N VAL A 222 24.15 -8.33 -15.26
CA VAL A 222 22.93 -8.96 -14.74
C VAL A 222 21.76 -8.59 -15.64
N HIS A 223 21.20 -9.58 -16.32
CA HIS A 223 20.04 -9.40 -17.19
C HIS A 223 18.74 -9.33 -16.39
N ARG A 224 17.81 -8.48 -16.84
CA ARG A 224 16.46 -8.42 -16.29
C ARG A 224 15.73 -9.72 -16.60
N HIS A 225 15.12 -10.30 -15.56
CA HIS A 225 14.27 -11.49 -15.69
C HIS A 225 13.15 -11.27 -16.72
N PRO A 226 12.78 -12.26 -17.54
CA PRO A 226 11.67 -12.15 -18.52
C PRO A 226 10.34 -11.73 -17.88
N HIS A 227 10.08 -12.13 -16.64
CA HIS A 227 8.92 -11.74 -15.85
C HIS A 227 9.25 -10.64 -14.81
N GLY A 228 10.19 -9.76 -15.14
CA GLY A 228 10.51 -8.56 -14.36
C GLY A 228 9.68 -7.37 -14.86
N TYR A 229 8.94 -6.72 -13.97
CA TYR A 229 8.07 -5.57 -14.25
C TYR A 229 8.52 -4.39 -13.41
N LEU A 230 8.35 -3.17 -13.95
CA LEU A 230 8.62 -1.94 -13.21
C LEU A 230 7.36 -1.12 -13.05
N VAL A 231 7.08 -0.71 -11.83
CA VAL A 231 6.10 0.32 -11.52
C VAL A 231 6.79 1.42 -10.74
N ILE A 232 6.67 2.65 -11.20
CA ILE A 232 7.12 3.81 -10.44
C ILE A 232 5.91 4.63 -9.99
N SER A 233 5.97 5.22 -8.81
CA SER A 233 4.99 6.19 -8.36
C SER A 233 5.64 7.52 -8.03
N MET A 234 4.86 8.60 -8.16
CA MET A 234 5.28 9.93 -7.76
C MET A 234 4.08 10.84 -7.51
N ASN A 235 4.30 11.86 -6.70
CA ASN A 235 3.37 12.97 -6.60
C ASN A 235 3.58 13.93 -7.78
N PRO A 236 2.55 14.67 -8.21
CA PRO A 236 2.70 15.69 -9.24
C PRO A 236 3.75 16.71 -8.83
N PHE A 237 4.56 17.16 -9.81
CA PHE A 237 5.44 18.29 -9.59
C PHE A 237 4.61 19.57 -9.68
N SER A 238 4.37 20.20 -8.54
CA SER A 238 3.78 21.54 -8.45
C SER A 238 4.55 22.37 -7.42
N ALA A 239 4.41 23.70 -7.49
CA ALA A 239 5.03 24.60 -6.54
C ALA A 239 4.57 24.40 -5.09
N GLU A 240 3.42 23.73 -4.92
CA GLU A 240 2.78 23.41 -3.63
C GLU A 240 3.47 22.24 -2.90
N PHE A 241 4.11 21.32 -3.67
CA PHE A 241 4.87 20.23 -3.09
C PHE A 241 6.33 20.68 -2.85
N VAL A 242 6.56 21.37 -1.74
CA VAL A 242 7.88 21.81 -1.33
C VAL A 242 8.82 20.60 -1.24
N GLY A 243 9.91 20.63 -2.04
CA GLY A 243 10.91 19.55 -2.05
C GLY A 243 10.75 18.50 -3.14
N THR A 244 9.63 18.46 -3.90
CA THR A 244 9.52 17.55 -5.04
C THR A 244 10.45 18.00 -6.19
N LYS A 245 11.17 17.03 -6.76
CA LYS A 245 12.02 17.24 -7.93
C LYS A 245 11.33 16.70 -9.18
N PRO A 246 11.60 17.25 -10.37
CA PRO A 246 11.14 16.62 -11.59
C PRO A 246 11.84 15.26 -11.75
N LEU A 247 11.09 14.26 -12.25
CA LEU A 247 11.67 12.97 -12.57
C LEU A 247 12.82 13.12 -13.57
N ASN A 248 13.90 12.35 -13.37
CA ASN A 248 15.01 12.28 -14.32
C ASN A 248 14.49 12.12 -15.76
N ALA A 249 14.94 12.99 -16.68
CA ALA A 249 14.41 13.04 -18.04
C ALA A 249 14.63 11.72 -18.83
N ALA A 250 15.75 11.03 -18.57
CA ALA A 250 16.04 9.77 -19.23
C ALA A 250 15.13 8.63 -18.72
N LEU A 251 14.86 8.58 -17.41
CA LEU A 251 13.92 7.66 -16.81
C LEU A 251 12.49 7.97 -17.32
N ARG A 252 12.12 9.26 -17.38
CA ARG A 252 10.81 9.70 -17.88
C ARG A 252 10.54 9.22 -19.31
N ARG A 253 11.52 9.29 -20.20
CA ARG A 253 11.39 8.84 -21.60
C ARG A 253 11.24 7.33 -21.74
N ARG A 254 11.66 6.55 -20.74
CA ARG A 254 11.57 5.09 -20.76
C ARG A 254 10.24 4.57 -20.25
N MET A 255 9.49 5.38 -19.50
CA MET A 255 8.15 4.99 -19.05
C MET A 255 7.16 5.05 -20.22
N SER A 256 6.70 3.88 -20.67
CA SER A 256 5.84 3.75 -21.84
C SER A 256 4.40 4.18 -21.55
N VAL A 257 3.93 4.03 -20.31
CA VAL A 257 2.54 4.31 -19.92
C VAL A 257 2.54 5.16 -18.65
N TRP A 258 1.73 6.21 -18.68
CA TRP A 258 1.52 7.16 -17.58
C TRP A 258 0.07 7.11 -17.15
N ILE A 259 -0.19 6.79 -15.88
CA ILE A 259 -1.52 6.65 -15.31
C ILE A 259 -1.69 7.71 -14.24
N ASN A 260 -2.60 8.65 -14.49
CA ASN A 260 -2.91 9.71 -13.54
C ASN A 260 -3.97 9.20 -12.56
N PHE A 261 -3.63 9.27 -11.28
CA PHE A 261 -4.50 9.00 -10.15
C PHE A 261 -5.12 10.29 -9.65
N ASP A 262 -6.35 10.21 -9.20
CA ASP A 262 -7.05 11.31 -8.55
C ASP A 262 -7.91 10.78 -7.40
N TYR A 263 -8.39 11.69 -6.56
CA TYR A 263 -9.40 11.37 -5.56
C TYR A 263 -10.72 10.98 -6.23
N LEU A 264 -11.46 10.05 -5.61
CA LEU A 264 -12.77 9.63 -6.11
C LEU A 264 -13.77 10.79 -6.05
N SER A 265 -13.99 11.37 -4.88
CA SER A 265 -14.90 12.49 -4.67
C SER A 265 -14.14 13.79 -4.51
N VAL A 266 -14.54 14.84 -5.25
CA VAL A 266 -13.94 16.18 -5.20
C VAL A 266 -15.03 17.22 -5.43
N GLY A 267 -15.16 18.21 -4.54
CA GLY A 267 -16.19 19.23 -4.60
C GLY A 267 -17.59 18.63 -4.61
N ASP A 268 -18.42 19.05 -5.57
CA ASP A 268 -19.82 18.57 -5.68
C ASP A 268 -19.94 17.15 -6.23
N LYS A 269 -18.83 16.59 -6.78
CA LYS A 269 -18.82 15.25 -7.35
C LYS A 269 -18.56 14.21 -6.27
N ILE A 270 -19.62 13.61 -5.78
CA ILE A 270 -19.57 12.56 -4.75
C ILE A 270 -19.77 11.20 -5.40
N PHE A 271 -18.86 10.26 -5.16
CA PHE A 271 -18.96 8.88 -5.63
C PHE A 271 -19.60 7.99 -4.55
N PRO A 272 -20.72 7.33 -4.86
CA PRO A 272 -21.38 6.43 -3.92
C PRO A 272 -20.47 5.29 -3.43
N ASP A 273 -19.56 4.83 -4.27
CA ASP A 273 -18.62 3.75 -3.91
C ASP A 273 -17.62 4.18 -2.82
N GLU A 274 -17.25 5.45 -2.75
CA GLU A 274 -16.42 5.97 -1.66
C GLU A 274 -17.21 6.04 -0.34
N VAL A 275 -18.48 6.45 -0.41
CA VAL A 275 -19.38 6.43 0.76
C VAL A 275 -19.53 5.01 1.29
N GLU A 276 -19.75 4.04 0.40
CA GLU A 276 -19.86 2.62 0.79
C GLU A 276 -18.54 2.07 1.36
N LEU A 277 -17.40 2.45 0.78
CA LEU A 277 -16.08 2.11 1.29
C LEU A 277 -15.89 2.59 2.74
N ILE A 278 -16.19 3.88 3.00
CA ILE A 278 -16.07 4.47 4.34
C ILE A 278 -17.00 3.75 5.31
N ALA A 279 -18.30 3.61 4.98
CA ALA A 279 -19.27 2.94 5.83
C ALA A 279 -18.88 1.49 6.16
N LYS A 280 -18.45 0.71 5.14
CA LYS A 280 -18.07 -0.69 5.31
C LYS A 280 -16.80 -0.87 6.15
N ARG A 281 -15.82 0.04 6.00
CA ARG A 281 -14.53 -0.06 6.69
C ARG A 281 -14.59 0.39 8.14
N SER A 282 -15.37 1.42 8.44
CA SER A 282 -15.48 1.98 9.78
C SER A 282 -16.65 1.42 10.59
N GLY A 283 -17.66 0.84 9.92
CA GLY A 283 -18.88 0.36 10.56
C GLY A 283 -19.92 1.44 10.88
N ILE A 284 -19.72 2.70 10.43
CA ILE A 284 -20.70 3.76 10.61
C ILE A 284 -21.88 3.63 9.63
N ASP A 285 -22.98 4.31 9.94
CA ASP A 285 -24.12 4.39 9.06
C ASP A 285 -23.80 5.18 7.77
N LYS A 286 -24.57 4.89 6.70
CA LYS A 286 -24.31 5.45 5.38
C LYS A 286 -24.52 6.97 5.32
N ASN A 287 -25.43 7.52 6.12
CA ASN A 287 -25.69 8.96 6.14
C ASN A 287 -24.50 9.73 6.73
N THR A 288 -23.96 9.26 7.84
CA THR A 288 -22.73 9.81 8.44
C THR A 288 -21.53 9.64 7.51
N ALA A 289 -21.39 8.48 6.86
CA ALA A 289 -20.35 8.25 5.85
C ALA A 289 -20.46 9.25 4.68
N GLU A 290 -21.67 9.54 4.20
CA GLU A 290 -21.90 10.52 3.13
C GLU A 290 -21.48 11.93 3.56
N LYS A 291 -21.80 12.36 4.78
CA LYS A 291 -21.36 13.65 5.32
C LYS A 291 -19.82 13.74 5.39
N ILE A 292 -19.16 12.68 5.83
CA ILE A 292 -17.69 12.60 5.87
C ILE A 292 -17.10 12.73 4.48
N VAL A 293 -17.63 11.99 3.48
CA VAL A 293 -17.15 12.06 2.10
C VAL A 293 -17.40 13.44 1.48
N ARG A 294 -18.55 14.08 1.74
CA ARG A 294 -18.83 15.45 1.30
C ARG A 294 -17.83 16.45 1.87
N THR A 295 -17.57 16.36 3.17
CA THR A 295 -16.55 17.21 3.82
C THR A 295 -15.16 16.95 3.20
N GLY A 296 -14.77 15.69 3.04
CA GLY A 296 -13.51 15.33 2.39
C GLY A 296 -13.40 15.82 0.96
N ALA A 297 -14.48 15.75 0.18
CA ALA A 297 -14.54 16.23 -1.19
C ALA A 297 -14.37 17.75 -1.30
N GLU A 298 -14.95 18.50 -0.35
CA GLU A 298 -14.77 19.96 -0.27
C GLU A 298 -13.32 20.33 0.09
N LEU A 299 -12.73 19.66 1.08
CA LEU A 299 -11.32 19.87 1.46
C LEU A 299 -10.37 19.56 0.29
N ARG A 300 -10.64 18.49 -0.46
CA ARG A 300 -9.88 18.15 -1.67
C ARG A 300 -10.06 19.16 -2.79
N ARG A 301 -11.23 19.80 -2.90
CA ARG A 301 -11.44 20.90 -3.84
C ARG A 301 -10.55 22.09 -3.49
N GLN A 302 -10.52 22.49 -2.20
CA GLN A 302 -9.68 23.58 -1.73
C GLN A 302 -8.18 23.26 -1.90
N TYR A 303 -7.79 22.03 -1.61
CA TYR A 303 -6.44 21.56 -1.90
C TYR A 303 -6.06 21.69 -3.40
N LYS A 304 -6.95 21.29 -4.30
CA LYS A 304 -6.72 21.42 -5.75
C LYS A 304 -6.66 22.87 -6.24
N ASN A 305 -7.32 23.77 -5.54
CA ASN A 305 -7.27 25.22 -5.81
C ASN A 305 -6.02 25.88 -5.23
N GLY A 306 -5.26 25.19 -4.38
CA GLY A 306 -4.11 25.75 -3.67
C GLY A 306 -4.47 26.49 -2.36
N ASP A 307 -5.74 26.40 -1.92
CA ASP A 307 -6.20 27.05 -0.69
C ASP A 307 -5.79 26.28 0.57
N LEU A 308 -5.58 24.96 0.43
CA LEU A 308 -5.11 24.07 1.51
C LEU A 308 -3.85 23.30 1.08
N PRO A 309 -2.91 23.05 2.00
CA PRO A 309 -1.67 22.34 1.71
C PRO A 309 -1.87 20.82 1.53
N TYR A 310 -2.99 20.26 1.99
CA TYR A 310 -3.28 18.83 1.95
C TYR A 310 -4.77 18.56 1.71
N GLY A 311 -5.04 17.54 0.89
CA GLY A 311 -6.40 17.01 0.68
C GLY A 311 -6.53 15.63 1.33
N PRO A 312 -7.54 15.40 2.20
CA PRO A 312 -7.64 14.16 2.95
C PRO A 312 -7.80 12.95 2.04
N SER A 313 -7.02 11.90 2.32
CA SER A 313 -7.10 10.63 1.62
C SER A 313 -8.34 9.81 2.03
N PRO A 314 -8.75 8.78 1.29
CA PRO A 314 -9.75 7.83 1.76
C PRO A 314 -9.38 7.19 3.10
N GLY A 315 -8.08 6.95 3.37
CA GLY A 315 -7.60 6.45 4.65
C GLY A 315 -7.87 7.40 5.81
N ASP A 316 -7.64 8.69 5.61
CA ASP A 316 -7.93 9.70 6.64
C ASP A 316 -9.43 9.77 6.94
N LEU A 317 -10.27 9.66 5.90
CA LEU A 317 -11.73 9.62 6.08
C LEU A 317 -12.18 8.35 6.80
N ILE A 318 -11.54 7.20 6.56
CA ILE A 318 -11.81 5.97 7.30
C ILE A 318 -11.40 6.12 8.77
N ASN A 319 -10.23 6.70 9.05
CA ASN A 319 -9.79 6.95 10.43
C ASN A 319 -10.77 7.86 11.17
N TRP A 320 -11.19 8.96 10.55
CA TRP A 320 -12.20 9.84 11.08
C TRP A 320 -13.51 9.10 11.40
N ALA A 321 -14.02 8.36 10.42
CA ALA A 321 -15.22 7.56 10.57
C ALA A 321 -15.12 6.50 11.68
N THR A 322 -13.93 5.91 11.86
CA THR A 322 -13.68 4.90 12.89
C THR A 322 -13.78 5.47 14.28
N LEU A 323 -13.23 6.68 14.53
CA LEU A 323 -13.36 7.34 15.83
C LEU A 323 -14.81 7.73 16.13
N ILE A 324 -15.59 8.11 15.11
CA ILE A 324 -17.03 8.36 15.27
C ILE A 324 -17.76 7.05 15.64
N ALA A 325 -17.41 5.94 14.99
CA ALA A 325 -18.00 4.63 15.30
C ALA A 325 -17.67 4.17 16.73
N ASP A 326 -16.53 4.57 17.28
CA ASP A 326 -16.11 4.30 18.66
C ASP A 326 -16.78 5.22 19.69
N GLY A 327 -17.53 6.24 19.24
CA GLY A 327 -18.34 7.12 20.10
C GLY A 327 -17.86 8.56 20.24
N CYS A 328 -16.79 8.95 19.54
CA CYS A 328 -16.38 10.36 19.48
C CYS A 328 -17.42 11.21 18.74
N THR A 329 -17.57 12.46 19.13
CA THR A 329 -18.35 13.39 18.31
C THR A 329 -17.66 13.62 16.96
N PRO A 330 -18.41 13.88 15.88
CA PRO A 330 -17.81 14.12 14.56
C PRO A 330 -16.75 15.21 14.54
N ILE A 331 -16.91 16.25 15.35
CA ILE A 331 -15.97 17.38 15.43
C ILE A 331 -14.69 16.97 16.18
N GLU A 332 -14.81 16.31 17.34
CA GLU A 332 -13.66 15.81 18.09
C GLU A 332 -12.83 14.84 17.26
N ALA A 333 -13.49 13.85 16.65
CA ALA A 333 -12.83 12.89 15.76
C ALA A 333 -12.14 13.57 14.56
N ALA A 334 -12.74 14.63 13.99
CA ALA A 334 -12.11 15.39 12.91
C ALA A 334 -10.87 16.16 13.37
N VAL A 335 -10.88 16.72 14.57
CA VAL A 335 -9.70 17.43 15.11
C VAL A 335 -8.51 16.49 15.23
N GLU A 336 -8.73 15.26 15.67
CA GLU A 336 -7.68 14.28 15.86
C GLU A 336 -7.17 13.65 14.54
N THR A 337 -8.02 13.58 13.51
CA THR A 337 -7.68 12.85 12.27
C THR A 337 -7.47 13.75 11.06
N ILE A 338 -8.35 14.71 10.81
CA ILE A 338 -8.36 15.54 9.59
C ILE A 338 -7.65 16.87 9.80
N VAL A 339 -7.97 17.56 10.90
CA VAL A 339 -7.45 18.91 11.13
C VAL A 339 -5.93 18.87 11.34
N GLY A 340 -5.47 18.00 12.23
CA GLY A 340 -4.02 17.84 12.50
C GLY A 340 -3.24 17.31 11.31
N THR A 341 -3.84 16.46 10.48
CA THR A 341 -3.18 15.93 9.27
C THR A 341 -3.06 16.98 8.17
N THR A 342 -3.99 17.96 8.13
CA THR A 342 -4.00 18.97 7.04
C THR A 342 -2.86 19.97 7.18
N SER A 343 -2.58 20.48 8.38
CA SER A 343 -1.53 21.48 8.59
C SER A 343 -1.21 21.66 10.08
N ASP A 344 0.02 22.08 10.37
CA ASP A 344 0.44 22.59 11.68
C ASP A 344 0.06 24.07 11.88
N ASP A 345 -0.35 24.78 10.82
CA ASP A 345 -0.76 26.19 10.86
C ASP A 345 -2.15 26.33 11.48
N VAL A 346 -2.25 27.11 12.55
CA VAL A 346 -3.48 27.33 13.33
C VAL A 346 -4.57 27.99 12.48
N GLU A 347 -4.23 28.89 11.54
CA GLU A 347 -5.21 29.53 10.67
C GLU A 347 -5.81 28.52 9.69
N VAL A 348 -4.98 27.66 9.09
CA VAL A 348 -5.41 26.58 8.21
C VAL A 348 -6.28 25.57 8.99
N GLN A 349 -5.86 25.18 10.19
CA GLN A 349 -6.65 24.29 11.06
C GLN A 349 -8.03 24.89 11.38
N ALA A 350 -8.11 26.20 11.63
CA ALA A 350 -9.37 26.88 11.90
C ALA A 350 -10.32 26.87 10.68
N VAL A 351 -9.77 26.99 9.45
CA VAL A 351 -10.55 26.88 8.21
C VAL A 351 -11.11 25.46 8.06
N VAL A 352 -10.26 24.43 8.20
CA VAL A 352 -10.70 23.03 8.11
C VAL A 352 -11.79 22.72 9.15
N LYS A 353 -11.61 23.18 10.39
CA LYS A 353 -12.58 22.98 11.46
C LYS A 353 -13.94 23.61 11.13
N ARG A 354 -13.97 24.84 10.60
CA ARG A 354 -15.23 25.50 10.17
C ARG A 354 -15.95 24.71 9.08
N ILE A 355 -15.21 24.11 8.13
CA ILE A 355 -15.80 23.27 7.08
C ILE A 355 -16.47 22.05 7.70
N VAL A 356 -15.78 21.36 8.62
CA VAL A 356 -16.35 20.22 9.36
C VAL A 356 -17.61 20.63 10.11
N GLU A 357 -17.54 21.71 10.88
CA GLU A 357 -18.67 22.26 11.66
C GLU A 357 -19.87 22.59 10.76
N SER A 358 -19.65 23.20 9.59
CA SER A 358 -20.72 23.57 8.67
C SER A 358 -21.55 22.37 8.18
N VAL A 359 -20.94 21.21 8.04
CA VAL A 359 -21.61 19.98 7.58
C VAL A 359 -22.30 19.24 8.72
N PHE A 360 -21.71 19.22 9.91
CA PHE A 360 -22.21 18.43 11.04
C PHE A 360 -23.09 19.22 12.04
N SER A 361 -23.00 20.57 12.06
CA SER A 361 -23.87 21.40 12.91
C SER A 361 -25.23 21.74 12.24
N SER A 362 -25.40 21.46 10.96
CA SER A 362 -26.64 21.73 10.20
C SER A 362 -27.66 20.57 10.28
N SER A 363 -27.62 19.77 11.35
CA SER A 363 -28.47 18.56 11.51
C SER A 363 -29.40 18.70 12.68
#